data_ed86d610dbf31db9bc934293d8c75569
#
_entry.id   ed86d610dbf31db9bc934293d8c75569
#
_cell.length_a   1.000
_cell.length_b   1.000
_cell.length_c   1.000
_cell.angle_alpha   90.00
_cell.angle_beta   90.00
_cell.angle_gamma   90.00
#
_symmetry.space_group_name_H-M   'P 1'
#
loop_
_entity.id
_entity.type
_entity.pdbx_description
1 polymer ?
#
loop_
_entity_poly.entity_id
_entity_poly.type
_entity_poly.pdbx_seq_one_letter_code
_entity_poly.pdbx_strand_id
1 'polypeptide(L)'
;MKPTRTKGPKQVSARELADMTGRLAAIDRSQAVVEFAPDGTVLNANDNFLRPMGYTLDEVKGRHHGMFVTDAERHSAAYQDFWARLARGESQAGEFKRVGKNGQEVWVSGTYTPILGPTGRPTKVIEYATDTTAQVRLRLDLQALVERVSGSASALTAASHALTDLSQQMAANAEETATQASVASAAAEQVSRNVSTVATGTEQMGASIKEIAKSASDAARVATGAVKVAERTNATIAKLGESSAEIGNVVKVITSIAQQTNLLALNATIEAARAGEAGKGFAVVATEVKELAKQTARATEDISRKIDAIQAGTRGAVEAIAKIGDVINQINDIQNTIASAVEQQTATTGEISRNISQAAHGSSEIALNITGVAQAARGTTEGASETMRAADDLSRMALELQALVGQFKK
;
A
#
# COMPACT_ATOMS: atom_id res chain seq x y z
N MET A 1 47.76 91.63 -73.51
CA MET A 1 47.84 90.95 -72.18
C MET A 1 47.07 91.82 -71.19
N LYS A 2 45.92 91.35 -70.73
CA LYS A 2 45.18 92.05 -69.67
C LYS A 2 45.53 91.37 -68.34
N PRO A 3 45.79 92.11 -67.29
CA PRO A 3 46.09 91.49 -65.97
C PRO A 3 44.86 90.93 -65.33
N THR A 4 44.96 89.65 -64.88
CA THR A 4 44.01 88.91 -64.08
C THR A 4 43.95 89.55 -62.65
N ARG A 5 42.86 90.19 -62.32
CA ARG A 5 42.58 90.70 -61.00
C ARG A 5 42.36 89.53 -60.00
N THR A 6 43.32 89.31 -59.15
CA THR A 6 43.15 88.48 -57.97
C THR A 6 42.06 89.14 -57.04
N LYS A 7 40.97 88.40 -56.89
CA LYS A 7 39.94 88.81 -55.88
C LYS A 7 40.55 88.63 -54.46
N GLY A 8 40.75 89.80 -53.82
CA GLY A 8 41.12 89.79 -52.40
C GLY A 8 40.08 89.09 -51.50
N PRO A 9 40.44 88.68 -50.24
CA PRO A 9 39.57 87.96 -49.34
C PRO A 9 38.28 88.73 -49.21
N LYS A 10 37.11 88.05 -49.42
CA LYS A 10 35.76 88.61 -49.22
C LYS A 10 35.64 89.05 -47.73
N GLN A 11 35.50 90.32 -47.43
CA GLN A 11 35.15 90.80 -46.10
C GLN A 11 33.74 90.30 -45.76
N VAL A 12 33.63 89.49 -44.70
CA VAL A 12 32.29 89.01 -44.15
C VAL A 12 31.57 90.23 -43.59
N SER A 13 30.34 90.50 -44.02
CA SER A 13 29.56 91.64 -43.56
C SER A 13 29.16 91.39 -42.05
N ALA A 14 28.90 92.44 -41.28
CA ALA A 14 28.49 92.39 -39.91
C ALA A 14 27.19 91.59 -39.73
N ARG A 15 26.31 91.57 -40.76
CA ARG A 15 25.06 90.73 -40.75
C ARG A 15 25.35 89.25 -40.93
N GLU A 16 26.24 88.86 -41.79
CA GLU A 16 26.68 87.49 -41.97
C GLU A 16 27.40 86.93 -40.74
N LEU A 17 28.26 87.79 -40.14
CA LEU A 17 28.88 87.41 -38.85
C LEU A 17 27.88 87.24 -37.72
N ALA A 18 26.88 88.10 -37.60
CA ALA A 18 25.81 87.98 -36.62
C ALA A 18 24.94 86.72 -36.85
N ASP A 19 24.64 86.36 -38.11
CA ASP A 19 23.90 85.15 -38.45
C ASP A 19 24.74 83.91 -38.11
N MET A 20 26.02 83.90 -38.46
CA MET A 20 26.93 82.82 -38.07
C MET A 20 27.07 82.61 -36.57
N THR A 21 27.20 83.70 -35.83
CA THR A 21 27.29 83.68 -34.36
C THR A 21 25.98 83.14 -33.76
N GLY A 22 24.80 83.62 -34.32
CA GLY A 22 23.51 83.10 -33.89
C GLY A 22 23.29 81.58 -34.08
N ARG A 23 23.74 81.13 -35.24
CA ARG A 23 23.71 79.68 -35.54
C ARG A 23 24.59 78.84 -34.57
N LEU A 24 25.81 79.29 -34.32
CA LEU A 24 26.71 78.66 -33.35
C LEU A 24 26.11 78.68 -31.94
N ALA A 25 25.54 79.82 -31.51
CA ALA A 25 24.87 79.88 -30.21
C ALA A 25 23.62 78.97 -30.11
N ALA A 26 22.93 78.75 -31.24
CA ALA A 26 21.82 77.75 -31.24
C ALA A 26 22.30 76.34 -31.09
N ILE A 27 23.38 75.94 -31.76
CA ILE A 27 24.00 74.63 -31.64
C ILE A 27 24.53 74.44 -30.21
N ASP A 28 25.19 75.47 -29.67
CA ASP A 28 25.79 75.40 -28.32
C ASP A 28 24.71 75.20 -27.22
N ARG A 29 23.48 75.74 -27.43
CA ARG A 29 22.37 75.53 -26.53
C ARG A 29 21.69 74.18 -26.62
N SER A 30 21.79 73.48 -27.78
CA SER A 30 21.05 72.23 -28.04
C SER A 30 21.90 71.00 -28.02
N GLN A 31 23.25 71.11 -28.25
CA GLN A 31 24.18 70.03 -28.34
C GLN A 31 25.23 70.10 -27.23
N ALA A 32 25.73 68.98 -26.81
CA ALA A 32 26.99 68.92 -26.07
C ALA A 32 28.14 69.27 -27.06
N VAL A 33 28.92 70.29 -26.73
CA VAL A 33 30.00 70.76 -27.57
C VAL A 33 31.28 70.80 -26.76
N VAL A 34 32.33 70.17 -27.33
CA VAL A 34 33.66 70.26 -26.74
C VAL A 34 34.68 70.47 -27.88
N GLU A 35 35.65 71.32 -27.64
CA GLU A 35 36.72 71.69 -28.58
C GLU A 35 38.04 71.12 -28.04
N PHE A 36 38.76 70.49 -28.94
CA PHE A 36 40.11 69.92 -28.67
C PHE A 36 41.15 70.56 -29.59
N ALA A 37 42.37 70.65 -29.12
CA ALA A 37 43.54 70.74 -29.99
C ALA A 37 43.69 69.44 -30.77
N PRO A 38 44.45 69.47 -31.93
CA PRO A 38 44.62 68.27 -32.75
C PRO A 38 45.31 67.09 -32.07
N ASP A 39 45.96 67.33 -30.94
CA ASP A 39 46.53 66.30 -30.05
C ASP A 39 45.55 65.75 -29.03
N GLY A 40 44.27 66.20 -28.99
CA GLY A 40 43.27 65.76 -28.04
C GLY A 40 43.19 66.54 -26.72
N THR A 41 43.95 67.62 -26.59
CA THR A 41 43.86 68.49 -25.40
C THR A 41 42.58 69.34 -25.46
N VAL A 42 41.78 69.36 -24.37
CA VAL A 42 40.54 70.12 -24.27
C VAL A 42 40.84 71.61 -24.27
N LEU A 43 40.27 72.35 -25.23
CA LEU A 43 40.34 73.77 -25.32
C LEU A 43 39.16 74.49 -24.67
N ASN A 44 37.94 73.96 -24.89
CA ASN A 44 36.70 74.52 -24.38
C ASN A 44 35.63 73.40 -24.33
N ALA A 45 34.64 73.56 -23.47
CA ALA A 45 33.43 72.70 -23.40
C ALA A 45 32.24 73.48 -22.88
N ASN A 46 31.02 73.20 -23.40
CA ASN A 46 29.81 73.81 -22.94
C ASN A 46 29.16 73.02 -21.81
N ASP A 47 28.16 73.60 -21.14
CA ASP A 47 27.44 72.99 -20.03
C ASP A 47 26.73 71.69 -20.43
N ASN A 48 26.28 71.57 -21.69
CA ASN A 48 25.63 70.35 -22.18
C ASN A 48 26.56 69.17 -22.25
N PHE A 49 27.86 69.38 -22.43
CA PHE A 49 28.91 68.33 -22.31
C PHE A 49 29.33 68.15 -20.87
N LEU A 50 29.59 69.21 -20.14
CA LEU A 50 30.15 69.16 -18.77
C LEU A 50 29.18 68.51 -17.77
N ARG A 51 27.89 68.83 -17.87
CA ARG A 51 26.88 68.33 -16.91
C ARG A 51 26.75 66.82 -16.92
N PRO A 52 26.52 66.11 -18.02
CA PRO A 52 26.48 64.67 -18.03
C PRO A 52 27.80 64.03 -17.61
N MET A 53 28.93 64.67 -17.95
CA MET A 53 30.28 64.17 -17.58
C MET A 53 30.64 64.43 -16.10
N GLY A 54 29.88 65.31 -15.40
CA GLY A 54 30.10 65.62 -14.00
C GLY A 54 31.32 66.49 -13.70
N TYR A 55 31.84 67.20 -14.71
CA TYR A 55 33.03 68.06 -14.60
C TYR A 55 32.64 69.54 -14.73
N THR A 56 33.52 70.40 -14.20
CA THR A 56 33.51 71.84 -14.53
C THR A 56 34.50 72.10 -15.65
N LEU A 57 34.38 73.27 -16.35
CA LEU A 57 35.30 73.61 -17.42
C LEU A 57 36.76 73.71 -16.93
N ASP A 58 36.99 74.25 -15.74
CA ASP A 58 38.34 74.41 -15.19
C ASP A 58 39.01 73.05 -14.89
N GLU A 59 38.21 72.02 -14.61
CA GLU A 59 38.73 70.67 -14.35
C GLU A 59 39.16 69.95 -15.62
N VAL A 60 38.57 70.25 -16.78
CA VAL A 60 38.84 69.57 -18.05
C VAL A 60 39.72 70.36 -18.99
N LYS A 61 39.70 71.70 -18.94
CA LYS A 61 40.49 72.55 -19.84
C LYS A 61 41.98 72.29 -19.67
N GLY A 62 42.66 72.08 -20.78
CA GLY A 62 44.07 71.69 -20.80
C GLY A 62 44.36 70.25 -20.48
N ARG A 63 43.34 69.44 -20.17
CA ARG A 63 43.50 67.99 -20.02
C ARG A 63 43.28 67.29 -21.35
N HIS A 64 43.90 66.11 -21.49
CA HIS A 64 43.72 65.29 -22.67
C HIS A 64 42.40 64.52 -22.65
N HIS A 65 41.72 64.37 -23.79
CA HIS A 65 40.47 63.59 -23.98
C HIS A 65 40.53 62.21 -23.33
N GLY A 66 41.71 61.62 -23.20
CA GLY A 66 41.93 60.32 -22.52
C GLY A 66 41.41 60.27 -21.09
N MET A 67 41.05 61.40 -20.46
CA MET A 67 40.36 61.43 -19.15
C MET A 67 38.89 60.94 -19.20
N PHE A 68 38.27 60.97 -20.40
CA PHE A 68 36.89 60.58 -20.60
C PHE A 68 36.73 59.14 -21.11
N VAL A 69 37.78 58.36 -21.14
CA VAL A 69 37.79 56.95 -21.57
C VAL A 69 38.46 56.09 -20.52
N THR A 70 38.22 54.77 -20.57
CA THR A 70 38.87 53.84 -19.66
C THR A 70 40.39 53.75 -19.94
N ASP A 71 41.17 53.34 -18.94
CA ASP A 71 42.63 53.13 -19.13
C ASP A 71 42.93 52.11 -20.23
N ALA A 72 42.15 51.08 -20.36
CA ALA A 72 42.28 50.06 -21.40
C ALA A 72 42.04 50.67 -22.78
N GLU A 73 41.01 51.49 -22.95
CA GLU A 73 40.69 52.17 -24.22
C GLU A 73 41.76 53.19 -24.58
N ARG A 74 42.23 53.99 -23.62
CA ARG A 74 43.26 55.03 -23.81
C ARG A 74 44.55 54.44 -24.44
N HIS A 75 44.93 53.25 -24.08
CA HIS A 75 46.13 52.57 -24.56
C HIS A 75 45.88 51.67 -25.79
N SER A 76 44.64 51.61 -26.27
CA SER A 76 44.29 50.78 -27.41
C SER A 76 44.78 51.38 -28.74
N ALA A 77 45.16 50.51 -29.69
CA ALA A 77 45.51 50.93 -31.05
C ALA A 77 44.37 51.72 -31.75
N ALA A 78 43.09 51.32 -31.45
CA ALA A 78 41.91 52.00 -32.00
C ALA A 78 41.79 53.47 -31.52
N TYR A 79 42.10 53.75 -30.27
CA TYR A 79 42.09 55.09 -29.72
C TYR A 79 43.23 55.99 -30.30
N GLN A 80 44.38 55.39 -30.49
CA GLN A 80 45.53 56.11 -31.17
C GLN A 80 45.19 56.41 -32.63
N ASP A 81 44.61 55.44 -33.35
CA ASP A 81 44.18 55.67 -34.74
C ASP A 81 43.08 56.73 -34.86
N PHE A 82 42.13 56.70 -33.91
CA PHE A 82 41.06 57.71 -33.82
C PHE A 82 41.63 59.14 -33.83
N TRP A 83 42.61 59.47 -32.98
CA TRP A 83 43.24 60.82 -32.95
C TRP A 83 44.13 61.05 -34.11
N ALA A 84 44.84 60.06 -34.60
CA ALA A 84 45.65 60.16 -35.79
C ALA A 84 44.79 60.52 -37.04
N ARG A 85 43.63 59.96 -37.21
CA ARG A 85 42.68 60.28 -38.29
C ARG A 85 42.14 61.68 -38.13
N LEU A 86 41.79 62.14 -37.01
CA LEU A 86 41.31 63.50 -36.69
C LEU A 86 42.47 64.51 -37.05
N ALA A 87 43.71 64.21 -36.71
CA ALA A 87 44.87 65.02 -37.04
C ALA A 87 45.16 65.10 -38.55
N ARG A 88 44.69 64.09 -39.34
CA ARG A 88 44.74 64.14 -40.83
C ARG A 88 43.56 64.88 -41.46
N GLY A 89 42.60 65.34 -40.65
CA GLY A 89 41.42 66.02 -41.18
C GLY A 89 40.21 65.12 -41.42
N GLU A 90 40.28 63.87 -40.99
CA GLU A 90 39.18 62.87 -41.15
C GLU A 90 38.21 62.97 -39.98
N SER A 91 36.91 63.22 -40.23
CA SER A 91 35.86 63.23 -39.17
C SER A 91 35.60 61.81 -38.71
N GLN A 92 35.26 61.68 -37.42
CA GLN A 92 34.84 60.44 -36.77
C GLN A 92 33.47 60.61 -36.19
N ALA A 93 32.54 59.67 -36.43
CA ALA A 93 31.20 59.69 -35.91
C ALA A 93 30.84 58.30 -35.35
N GLY A 94 30.07 58.31 -34.27
CA GLY A 94 29.61 57.05 -33.63
C GLY A 94 28.94 57.25 -32.28
N GLU A 95 28.55 56.14 -31.69
CA GLU A 95 28.12 56.09 -30.29
C GLU A 95 29.35 55.69 -29.45
N PHE A 96 29.69 56.52 -28.52
CA PHE A 96 30.89 56.38 -27.71
C PHE A 96 30.56 56.25 -26.23
N LYS A 97 31.17 55.26 -25.61
CA LYS A 97 31.14 55.11 -24.14
C LYS A 97 32.18 56.05 -23.54
N ARG A 98 31.79 56.89 -22.62
CA ARG A 98 32.68 57.82 -21.89
C ARG A 98 32.62 57.55 -20.40
N VAL A 99 33.67 57.91 -19.73
CA VAL A 99 33.81 57.84 -18.28
C VAL A 99 33.78 59.23 -17.73
N GLY A 100 32.71 59.57 -17.02
CA GLY A 100 32.56 60.84 -16.31
C GLY A 100 33.32 60.85 -14.99
N LYS A 101 33.21 61.96 -14.29
CA LYS A 101 33.77 62.11 -12.94
C LYS A 101 33.21 61.03 -12.01
N ASN A 102 34.07 60.48 -11.11
CA ASN A 102 33.72 59.37 -10.23
C ASN A 102 33.42 58.03 -10.95
N GLY A 103 33.87 57.87 -12.21
CA GLY A 103 33.75 56.61 -12.93
C GLY A 103 32.34 56.34 -13.49
N GLN A 104 31.44 57.34 -13.48
CA GLN A 104 30.11 57.14 -14.07
C GLN A 104 30.18 56.93 -15.59
N GLU A 105 29.39 55.99 -16.05
CA GLU A 105 29.28 55.66 -17.46
C GLU A 105 28.31 56.63 -18.15
N VAL A 106 28.81 57.30 -19.20
CA VAL A 106 28.07 58.24 -20.03
C VAL A 106 28.22 57.78 -21.49
N TRP A 107 27.08 57.65 -22.16
CA TRP A 107 27.05 57.34 -23.59
C TRP A 107 26.73 58.58 -24.40
N VAL A 108 27.52 58.85 -25.39
CA VAL A 108 27.31 59.99 -26.28
C VAL A 108 27.28 59.54 -27.74
N SER A 109 26.26 59.97 -28.48
CA SER A 109 26.25 59.90 -29.93
C SER A 109 26.85 61.19 -30.45
N GLY A 110 28.09 61.08 -30.97
CA GLY A 110 28.87 62.30 -31.30
C GLY A 110 29.58 62.22 -32.63
N THR A 111 29.92 63.40 -33.14
CA THR A 111 30.76 63.59 -34.36
C THR A 111 31.90 64.49 -34.00
N TYR A 112 33.10 63.99 -34.16
CA TYR A 112 34.38 64.74 -34.04
C TYR A 112 34.75 65.23 -35.40
N THR A 113 34.77 66.59 -35.58
CA THR A 113 35.03 67.21 -36.86
C THR A 113 36.22 68.14 -36.73
N PRO A 114 37.33 67.86 -37.51
CA PRO A 114 38.46 68.73 -37.56
C PRO A 114 38.12 70.06 -38.27
N ILE A 115 38.48 71.22 -37.65
CA ILE A 115 38.45 72.54 -38.30
C ILE A 115 39.77 72.82 -38.94
N LEU A 116 39.74 72.99 -40.28
CA LEU A 116 40.95 73.23 -41.06
C LEU A 116 41.33 74.73 -41.06
N GLY A 117 42.56 75.01 -40.80
CA GLY A 117 43.16 76.34 -40.94
C GLY A 117 43.46 76.75 -42.41
N PRO A 118 44.01 77.93 -42.62
CA PRO A 118 44.31 78.44 -43.97
C PRO A 118 45.31 77.56 -44.78
N THR A 119 46.12 76.77 -44.12
CA THR A 119 47.08 75.83 -44.71
C THR A 119 46.47 74.46 -45.01
N GLY A 120 45.15 74.25 -44.76
CA GLY A 120 44.48 72.96 -44.92
C GLY A 120 44.79 71.94 -43.83
N ARG A 121 45.50 72.34 -42.78
CA ARG A 121 45.76 71.49 -41.59
C ARG A 121 44.76 71.74 -40.50
N PRO A 122 44.32 70.69 -39.70
CA PRO A 122 43.49 70.87 -38.55
C PRO A 122 44.14 71.83 -37.56
N THR A 123 43.37 72.83 -37.12
CA THR A 123 43.69 73.75 -36.02
C THR A 123 43.06 73.41 -34.72
N LYS A 124 41.92 72.76 -34.78
CA LYS A 124 41.16 72.21 -33.62
C LYS A 124 40.22 71.09 -34.11
N VAL A 125 39.77 70.31 -33.24
CA VAL A 125 38.66 69.30 -33.41
C VAL A 125 37.48 69.76 -32.60
N ILE A 126 36.27 69.78 -33.16
CA ILE A 126 35.03 70.05 -32.43
C ILE A 126 34.23 68.76 -32.40
N GLU A 127 33.81 68.34 -31.21
CA GLU A 127 32.81 67.32 -31.02
C GLU A 127 31.44 67.98 -30.80
N TYR A 128 30.48 67.51 -31.59
CA TYR A 128 29.07 67.73 -31.37
C TYR A 128 28.46 66.39 -30.94
N ALA A 129 27.89 66.36 -29.74
CA ALA A 129 27.38 65.13 -29.20
C ALA A 129 25.99 65.32 -28.54
N THR A 130 25.24 64.24 -28.49
CA THR A 130 23.99 64.12 -27.74
C THR A 130 24.22 63.02 -26.68
N ASP A 131 23.83 63.33 -25.45
CA ASP A 131 23.81 62.32 -24.36
C ASP A 131 22.72 61.26 -24.67
N THR A 132 23.17 60.02 -24.92
CA THR A 132 22.32 58.84 -25.20
C THR A 132 22.30 57.86 -24.05
N THR A 133 22.82 58.23 -22.87
CA THR A 133 22.99 57.31 -21.72
C THR A 133 21.65 56.64 -21.35
N ALA A 134 20.54 57.43 -21.28
CA ALA A 134 19.22 56.90 -20.93
C ALA A 134 18.72 55.92 -22.00
N GLN A 135 18.94 56.23 -23.30
CA GLN A 135 18.51 55.35 -24.40
C GLN A 135 19.32 54.03 -24.42
N VAL A 136 20.66 54.11 -24.22
CA VAL A 136 21.50 52.94 -24.15
C VAL A 136 21.14 52.05 -22.96
N ARG A 137 20.94 52.61 -21.77
CA ARG A 137 20.50 51.87 -20.58
C ARG A 137 19.17 51.19 -20.83
N LEU A 138 18.17 51.93 -21.34
CA LEU A 138 16.86 51.35 -21.65
C LEU A 138 16.96 50.20 -22.66
N ARG A 139 17.85 50.33 -23.71
CA ARG A 139 18.10 49.29 -24.71
C ARG A 139 18.69 48.01 -24.04
N LEU A 140 19.68 48.19 -23.16
CA LEU A 140 20.33 47.09 -22.46
C LEU A 140 19.36 46.40 -21.47
N ASP A 141 18.57 47.21 -20.73
CA ASP A 141 17.56 46.68 -19.82
C ASP A 141 16.48 45.88 -20.57
N LEU A 142 16.05 46.39 -21.73
CA LEU A 142 15.07 45.69 -22.57
C LEU A 142 15.66 44.39 -23.13
N GLN A 143 16.92 44.40 -23.58
CA GLN A 143 17.58 43.18 -24.03
C GLN A 143 17.68 42.11 -22.92
N ALA A 144 18.05 42.53 -21.69
CA ALA A 144 18.10 41.64 -20.54
C ALA A 144 16.72 41.08 -20.16
N LEU A 145 15.67 41.91 -20.25
CA LEU A 145 14.29 41.51 -20.03
C LEU A 145 13.84 40.44 -21.07
N VAL A 146 14.13 40.72 -22.37
CA VAL A 146 13.82 39.80 -23.48
C VAL A 146 14.49 38.44 -23.28
N GLU A 147 15.77 38.43 -22.88
CA GLU A 147 16.50 37.16 -22.59
C GLU A 147 15.88 36.41 -21.41
N ARG A 148 15.54 37.11 -20.33
CA ARG A 148 14.89 36.50 -19.16
C ARG A 148 13.52 35.93 -19.51
N VAL A 149 12.69 36.63 -20.25
CA VAL A 149 11.37 36.15 -20.68
C VAL A 149 11.52 34.95 -21.61
N SER A 150 12.47 34.97 -22.55
CA SER A 150 12.76 33.83 -23.43
C SER A 150 13.18 32.59 -22.66
N GLY A 151 14.06 32.75 -21.67
CA GLY A 151 14.48 31.65 -20.78
C GLY A 151 13.34 31.08 -19.95
N SER A 152 12.49 31.98 -19.39
CA SER A 152 11.30 31.55 -18.62
C SER A 152 10.28 30.80 -19.49
N ALA A 153 10.05 31.24 -20.71
CA ALA A 153 9.15 30.56 -21.64
C ALA A 153 9.68 29.17 -22.04
N SER A 154 10.99 29.03 -22.26
CA SER A 154 11.60 27.73 -22.53
C SER A 154 11.47 26.77 -21.33
N ALA A 155 11.70 27.26 -20.12
CA ALA A 155 11.51 26.47 -18.90
C ALA A 155 10.03 26.07 -18.70
N LEU A 156 9.10 26.95 -19.03
CA LEU A 156 7.65 26.67 -18.96
C LEU A 156 7.25 25.58 -19.96
N THR A 157 7.77 25.61 -21.19
CA THR A 157 7.53 24.55 -22.19
C THR A 157 8.05 23.20 -21.69
N ALA A 158 9.26 23.15 -21.14
CA ALA A 158 9.83 21.92 -20.58
C ALA A 158 9.02 21.36 -19.41
N ALA A 159 8.57 22.25 -18.50
CA ALA A 159 7.71 21.88 -17.38
C ALA A 159 6.34 21.34 -17.84
N SER A 160 5.76 21.94 -18.88
CA SER A 160 4.50 21.50 -19.48
C SER A 160 4.60 20.11 -20.08
N HIS A 161 5.68 19.81 -20.80
CA HIS A 161 5.94 18.47 -21.32
C HIS A 161 6.07 17.43 -20.19
N ALA A 162 6.84 17.76 -19.13
CA ALA A 162 6.98 16.88 -17.98
C ALA A 162 5.63 16.64 -17.27
N LEU A 163 4.75 17.64 -17.19
CA LEU A 163 3.39 17.48 -16.65
C LEU A 163 2.52 16.57 -17.53
N THR A 164 2.66 16.67 -18.86
CA THR A 164 1.96 15.78 -19.79
C THR A 164 2.38 14.33 -19.60
N ASP A 165 3.68 14.06 -19.55
CA ASP A 165 4.22 12.71 -19.35
C ASP A 165 3.79 12.14 -18.00
N LEU A 166 3.87 12.93 -16.93
CA LEU A 166 3.43 12.53 -15.59
C LEU A 166 1.93 12.21 -15.56
N SER A 167 1.11 13.03 -16.23
CA SER A 167 -0.34 12.83 -16.29
C SER A 167 -0.71 11.57 -17.07
N GLN A 168 0.00 11.25 -18.16
CA GLN A 168 -0.17 9.99 -18.87
C GLN A 168 0.16 8.79 -17.98
N GLN A 169 1.24 8.86 -17.22
CA GLN A 169 1.61 7.81 -16.28
C GLN A 169 0.59 7.67 -15.14
N MET A 170 0.07 8.79 -14.62
CA MET A 170 -1.00 8.78 -13.62
C MET A 170 -2.27 8.11 -14.15
N ALA A 171 -2.69 8.42 -15.38
CA ALA A 171 -3.85 7.81 -16.00
C ALA A 171 -3.67 6.29 -16.17
N ALA A 172 -2.50 5.83 -16.65
CA ALA A 172 -2.18 4.41 -16.78
C ALA A 172 -2.20 3.67 -15.43
N ASN A 173 -1.59 4.25 -14.39
CA ASN A 173 -1.57 3.67 -13.05
C ASN A 173 -2.98 3.62 -12.43
N ALA A 174 -3.82 4.62 -12.71
CA ALA A 174 -5.19 4.65 -12.24
C ALA A 174 -6.05 3.58 -12.95
N GLU A 175 -5.85 3.34 -14.24
CA GLU A 175 -6.54 2.28 -14.98
C GLU A 175 -6.13 0.89 -14.49
N GLU A 176 -4.84 0.68 -14.21
CA GLU A 176 -4.35 -0.54 -13.56
C GLU A 176 -4.98 -0.73 -12.18
N THR A 177 -5.03 0.34 -11.36
CA THR A 177 -5.65 0.31 -10.03
C THR A 177 -7.13 -0.05 -10.11
N ALA A 178 -7.89 0.51 -11.07
CA ALA A 178 -9.29 0.18 -11.29
C ALA A 178 -9.48 -1.30 -11.70
N THR A 179 -8.56 -1.83 -12.52
CA THR A 179 -8.57 -3.23 -12.93
C THR A 179 -8.29 -4.15 -11.72
N GLN A 180 -7.28 -3.85 -10.92
CA GLN A 180 -6.97 -4.60 -9.69
C GLN A 180 -8.13 -4.54 -8.69
N ALA A 181 -8.79 -3.40 -8.54
CA ALA A 181 -9.97 -3.24 -7.71
C ALA A 181 -11.11 -4.17 -8.20
N SER A 182 -11.33 -4.28 -9.51
CA SER A 182 -12.33 -5.22 -10.07
C SER A 182 -12.01 -6.68 -9.73
N VAL A 183 -10.75 -7.09 -9.87
CA VAL A 183 -10.30 -8.46 -9.49
C VAL A 183 -10.48 -8.71 -8.01
N ALA A 184 -10.11 -7.75 -7.16
CA ALA A 184 -10.26 -7.88 -5.71
C ALA A 184 -11.74 -7.92 -5.28
N SER A 185 -12.64 -7.18 -5.97
CA SER A 185 -14.10 -7.26 -5.77
C SER A 185 -14.63 -8.65 -6.07
N ALA A 186 -14.24 -9.23 -7.21
CA ALA A 186 -14.63 -10.59 -7.57
C ALA A 186 -14.14 -11.63 -6.57
N ALA A 187 -12.92 -11.46 -6.05
CA ALA A 187 -12.36 -12.32 -4.99
C ALA A 187 -13.15 -12.19 -3.67
N ALA A 188 -13.52 -10.97 -3.26
CA ALA A 188 -14.34 -10.73 -2.07
C ALA A 188 -15.73 -11.38 -2.18
N GLU A 189 -16.36 -11.31 -3.34
CA GLU A 189 -17.61 -12.01 -3.61
C GLU A 189 -17.45 -13.54 -3.56
N GLN A 190 -16.35 -14.08 -4.07
CA GLN A 190 -16.05 -15.52 -3.96
C GLN A 190 -15.87 -15.93 -2.52
N VAL A 191 -15.14 -15.15 -1.71
CA VAL A 191 -15.00 -15.39 -0.27
C VAL A 191 -16.36 -15.36 0.41
N SER A 192 -17.23 -14.40 0.09
CA SER A 192 -18.60 -14.33 0.64
C SER A 192 -19.43 -15.58 0.32
N ARG A 193 -19.36 -16.10 -0.91
CA ARG A 193 -20.02 -17.37 -1.27
C ARG A 193 -19.47 -18.56 -0.49
N ASN A 194 -18.15 -18.64 -0.35
CA ASN A 194 -17.51 -19.71 0.43
C ASN A 194 -17.93 -19.67 1.90
N VAL A 195 -17.94 -18.49 2.49
CA VAL A 195 -18.39 -18.25 3.87
C VAL A 195 -19.85 -18.70 4.06
N SER A 196 -20.74 -18.41 3.10
CA SER A 196 -22.14 -18.88 3.11
C SER A 196 -22.23 -20.41 3.05
N THR A 197 -21.39 -21.05 2.23
CA THR A 197 -21.34 -22.52 2.16
C THR A 197 -20.89 -23.13 3.49
N VAL A 198 -19.84 -22.56 4.12
CA VAL A 198 -19.34 -23.03 5.41
C VAL A 198 -20.39 -22.77 6.52
N ALA A 199 -21.15 -21.68 6.46
CA ALA A 199 -22.26 -21.42 7.37
C ALA A 199 -23.30 -22.54 7.34
N THR A 200 -23.76 -22.93 6.14
CA THR A 200 -24.69 -24.05 5.94
C THR A 200 -24.13 -25.36 6.47
N GLY A 201 -22.85 -25.65 6.20
CA GLY A 201 -22.18 -26.84 6.74
C GLY A 201 -22.09 -26.84 8.27
N THR A 202 -21.89 -25.68 8.88
CA THR A 202 -21.83 -25.52 10.34
C THR A 202 -23.21 -25.73 10.98
N GLU A 203 -24.29 -25.25 10.35
CA GLU A 203 -25.67 -25.51 10.80
C GLU A 203 -26.02 -27.01 10.75
N GLN A 204 -25.62 -27.69 9.64
CA GLN A 204 -25.80 -29.14 9.53
C GLN A 204 -24.97 -29.91 10.56
N MET A 205 -23.74 -29.48 10.85
CA MET A 205 -22.90 -30.05 11.92
C MET A 205 -23.59 -29.88 13.29
N GLY A 206 -24.13 -28.70 13.58
CA GLY A 206 -24.90 -28.47 14.82
C GLY A 206 -26.13 -29.38 14.94
N ALA A 207 -26.83 -29.66 13.84
CA ALA A 207 -27.94 -30.62 13.83
C ALA A 207 -27.44 -32.05 14.10
N SER A 208 -26.35 -32.47 13.44
CA SER A 208 -25.75 -33.81 13.67
C SER A 208 -25.27 -34.01 15.10
N ILE A 209 -24.63 -33.00 15.69
CA ILE A 209 -24.18 -33.02 17.10
C ILE A 209 -25.37 -33.24 18.05
N LYS A 210 -26.50 -32.57 17.81
CA LYS A 210 -27.73 -32.77 18.61
C LYS A 210 -28.26 -34.20 18.48
N GLU A 211 -28.18 -34.79 17.29
CA GLU A 211 -28.60 -36.20 17.09
C GLU A 211 -27.65 -37.18 17.79
N ILE A 212 -26.34 -36.92 17.78
CA ILE A 212 -25.35 -37.72 18.51
C ILE A 212 -25.64 -37.62 20.03
N ALA A 213 -25.88 -36.43 20.56
CA ALA A 213 -26.22 -36.20 21.95
C ALA A 213 -27.46 -37.04 22.39
N LYS A 214 -28.50 -36.99 21.54
CA LYS A 214 -29.72 -37.77 21.77
C LYS A 214 -29.44 -39.28 21.77
N SER A 215 -28.71 -39.76 20.78
CA SER A 215 -28.35 -41.17 20.63
C SER A 215 -27.49 -41.67 21.80
N ALA A 216 -26.55 -40.88 22.29
CA ALA A 216 -25.74 -41.18 23.46
C ALA A 216 -26.60 -41.28 24.74
N SER A 217 -27.52 -40.32 24.94
CA SER A 217 -28.46 -40.33 26.06
C SER A 217 -29.38 -41.56 26.02
N ASP A 218 -29.95 -41.91 24.86
CA ASP A 218 -30.79 -43.10 24.70
C ASP A 218 -29.99 -44.37 24.93
N ALA A 219 -28.75 -44.45 24.47
CA ALA A 219 -27.87 -45.63 24.73
C ALA A 219 -27.55 -45.78 26.22
N ALA A 220 -27.26 -44.70 26.94
CA ALA A 220 -27.06 -44.69 28.39
C ALA A 220 -28.30 -45.21 29.13
N ARG A 221 -29.49 -44.76 28.70
CA ARG A 221 -30.77 -45.22 29.26
C ARG A 221 -31.00 -46.72 29.02
N VAL A 222 -30.68 -47.23 27.83
CA VAL A 222 -30.76 -48.66 27.49
C VAL A 222 -29.76 -49.45 28.31
N ALA A 223 -28.51 -49.00 28.45
CA ALA A 223 -27.49 -49.62 29.25
C ALA A 223 -27.94 -49.72 30.73
N THR A 224 -28.47 -48.64 31.33
CA THR A 224 -28.99 -48.63 32.69
C THR A 224 -30.14 -49.64 32.85
N GLY A 225 -31.01 -49.72 31.82
CA GLY A 225 -32.08 -50.73 31.79
C GLY A 225 -31.54 -52.18 31.77
N ALA A 226 -30.49 -52.41 30.99
CA ALA A 226 -29.85 -53.71 30.88
C ALA A 226 -29.18 -54.16 32.18
N VAL A 227 -28.57 -53.24 32.97
CA VAL A 227 -28.06 -53.56 34.32
C VAL A 227 -29.14 -54.12 35.18
N LYS A 228 -30.34 -53.45 35.27
CA LYS A 228 -31.49 -53.89 36.07
C LYS A 228 -31.99 -55.30 35.64
N VAL A 229 -31.97 -55.59 34.34
CA VAL A 229 -32.36 -56.90 33.83
C VAL A 229 -31.31 -57.94 34.23
N ALA A 230 -30.01 -57.63 34.11
CA ALA A 230 -28.93 -58.54 34.52
C ALA A 230 -29.00 -58.85 36.04
N GLU A 231 -29.19 -57.82 36.88
CA GLU A 231 -29.37 -57.96 38.33
C GLU A 231 -30.57 -58.88 38.69
N ARG A 232 -31.71 -58.66 38.02
CA ARG A 232 -32.89 -59.48 38.23
C ARG A 232 -32.70 -60.93 37.76
N THR A 233 -32.01 -61.08 36.63
CA THR A 233 -31.69 -62.43 36.13
C THR A 233 -30.75 -63.14 37.08
N ASN A 234 -29.74 -62.47 37.60
CA ASN A 234 -28.79 -62.98 38.57
C ASN A 234 -29.51 -63.46 39.88
N ALA A 235 -30.43 -62.63 40.42
CA ALA A 235 -31.24 -63.01 41.56
C ALA A 235 -32.10 -64.25 41.30
N THR A 236 -32.62 -64.39 40.06
CA THR A 236 -33.44 -65.56 39.69
C THR A 236 -32.56 -66.82 39.57
N ILE A 237 -31.38 -66.73 39.00
CA ILE A 237 -30.43 -67.84 38.89
C ILE A 237 -29.89 -68.25 40.29
N ALA A 238 -29.64 -67.29 41.18
CA ALA A 238 -29.25 -67.54 42.57
C ALA A 238 -30.31 -68.36 43.30
N LYS A 239 -31.57 -67.97 43.16
CA LYS A 239 -32.73 -68.75 43.71
C LYS A 239 -32.83 -70.19 43.17
N LEU A 240 -32.56 -70.35 41.86
CA LEU A 240 -32.53 -71.68 41.25
C LEU A 240 -31.40 -72.54 41.84
N GLY A 241 -30.25 -71.92 42.11
CA GLY A 241 -29.12 -72.58 42.80
C GLY A 241 -29.42 -73.02 44.17
N GLU A 242 -30.15 -72.16 44.99
CA GLU A 242 -30.61 -72.49 46.32
C GLU A 242 -31.63 -73.63 46.31
N SER A 243 -32.64 -73.55 45.46
CA SER A 243 -33.64 -74.61 45.30
C SER A 243 -33.00 -75.96 44.87
N SER A 244 -32.01 -75.88 43.99
CA SER A 244 -31.25 -77.06 43.56
C SER A 244 -30.46 -77.73 44.74
N ALA A 245 -29.88 -76.88 45.62
CA ALA A 245 -29.20 -77.38 46.82
C ALA A 245 -30.19 -78.00 47.81
N GLU A 246 -31.36 -77.46 48.00
CA GLU A 246 -32.43 -78.04 48.82
C GLU A 246 -32.89 -79.43 48.30
N ILE A 247 -33.11 -79.50 46.95
CA ILE A 247 -33.46 -80.73 46.30
C ILE A 247 -32.37 -81.77 46.52
N GLY A 248 -31.08 -81.37 46.38
CA GLY A 248 -29.94 -82.19 46.63
C GLY A 248 -29.89 -82.76 48.05
N ASN A 249 -30.29 -81.96 49.04
CA ASN A 249 -30.39 -82.44 50.42
C ASN A 249 -31.55 -83.45 50.59
N VAL A 250 -32.66 -83.28 49.95
CA VAL A 250 -33.82 -84.16 49.98
C VAL A 250 -33.45 -85.48 49.35
N VAL A 251 -32.74 -85.47 48.21
CA VAL A 251 -32.23 -86.69 47.50
C VAL A 251 -31.25 -87.49 48.35
N LYS A 252 -30.37 -86.83 49.11
CA LYS A 252 -29.48 -87.53 50.08
C LYS A 252 -30.24 -88.20 51.14
N VAL A 253 -31.31 -87.62 51.67
CA VAL A 253 -32.19 -88.21 52.69
C VAL A 253 -32.86 -89.47 52.06
N ILE A 254 -33.44 -89.33 50.85
CA ILE A 254 -34.11 -90.46 50.18
C ILE A 254 -33.11 -91.66 49.92
N THR A 255 -31.89 -91.28 49.50
CA THR A 255 -30.82 -92.32 49.32
C THR A 255 -30.50 -93.00 50.61
N SER A 256 -30.41 -92.31 51.74
CA SER A 256 -30.20 -92.89 53.06
C SER A 256 -31.35 -93.84 53.46
N ILE A 257 -32.61 -93.37 53.24
CA ILE A 257 -33.82 -94.21 53.51
C ILE A 257 -33.80 -95.45 52.61
N ALA A 258 -33.47 -95.36 51.35
CA ALA A 258 -33.33 -96.50 50.43
C ALA A 258 -32.25 -97.53 50.92
N GLN A 259 -31.10 -96.98 51.37
CA GLN A 259 -30.06 -97.83 51.98
C GLN A 259 -30.51 -98.54 53.26
N GLN A 260 -31.21 -97.84 54.17
CA GLN A 260 -31.74 -98.38 55.34
C GLN A 260 -32.80 -99.44 55.00
N THR A 261 -33.69 -99.20 54.06
CA THR A 261 -34.76 -100.06 53.60
C THR A 261 -34.13 -101.37 52.99
N ASN A 262 -33.05 -101.24 52.22
CA ASN A 262 -32.32 -102.39 51.69
C ASN A 262 -31.71 -103.24 52.78
N LEU A 263 -31.15 -102.60 53.84
CA LEU A 263 -30.66 -103.36 55.04
C LEU A 263 -31.75 -104.02 55.79
N LEU A 264 -32.92 -103.33 56.06
CA LEU A 264 -34.06 -103.94 56.67
C LEU A 264 -34.64 -105.11 55.89
N ALA A 265 -34.74 -104.95 54.55
CA ALA A 265 -35.19 -106.02 53.66
C ALA A 265 -34.23 -107.22 53.65
N LEU A 266 -32.91 -106.94 53.72
CA LEU A 266 -31.88 -108.00 53.85
C LEU A 266 -32.05 -108.76 55.16
N ASN A 267 -32.21 -108.08 56.29
CA ASN A 267 -32.49 -108.68 57.61
C ASN A 267 -33.78 -109.54 57.59
N ALA A 268 -34.84 -108.96 56.95
CA ALA A 268 -36.09 -109.74 56.80
C ALA A 268 -35.90 -111.00 55.89
N THR A 269 -35.13 -110.89 54.86
CA THR A 269 -34.79 -112.04 53.97
C THR A 269 -34.03 -113.11 54.77
N ILE A 270 -33.08 -112.68 55.61
CA ILE A 270 -32.32 -113.61 56.46
C ILE A 270 -33.27 -114.36 57.46
N GLU A 271 -34.17 -113.65 58.14
CA GLU A 271 -35.09 -114.19 59.15
C GLU A 271 -36.16 -115.05 58.48
N ALA A 272 -36.63 -114.68 57.29
CA ALA A 272 -37.51 -115.48 56.46
C ALA A 272 -36.87 -116.85 56.04
N ALA A 273 -35.62 -116.86 55.73
CA ALA A 273 -34.88 -118.08 55.46
C ALA A 273 -34.67 -118.92 56.70
N ARG A 274 -34.52 -118.35 57.85
CA ARG A 274 -34.41 -118.95 59.14
C ARG A 274 -35.73 -119.68 59.61
N ALA A 275 -36.86 -119.12 59.17
CA ALA A 275 -38.20 -119.72 59.49
C ALA A 275 -38.59 -120.90 58.63
N GLY A 276 -37.74 -121.30 57.69
CA GLY A 276 -37.95 -122.48 56.85
C GLY A 276 -39.18 -122.35 55.95
N GLU A 277 -40.00 -123.45 55.88
CA GLU A 277 -41.22 -123.51 55.05
C GLU A 277 -42.24 -122.45 55.41
N ALA A 278 -42.35 -122.07 56.69
CA ALA A 278 -43.32 -121.00 57.12
C ALA A 278 -42.94 -119.58 56.69
N GLY A 279 -41.63 -119.37 56.33
CA GLY A 279 -41.15 -118.05 55.96
C GLY A 279 -41.17 -117.81 54.46
N LYS A 280 -41.52 -118.70 53.55
CA LYS A 280 -41.45 -118.56 52.10
C LYS A 280 -42.15 -117.34 51.52
N GLY A 281 -43.37 -117.07 51.98
CA GLY A 281 -44.12 -115.93 51.51
C GLY A 281 -43.46 -114.60 51.95
N PHE A 282 -42.92 -114.56 53.17
CA PHE A 282 -42.13 -113.40 53.62
C PHE A 282 -40.84 -113.20 52.93
N ALA A 283 -40.12 -114.22 52.52
CA ALA A 283 -38.86 -114.16 51.74
C ALA A 283 -39.06 -113.52 50.37
N VAL A 284 -40.17 -113.80 49.66
CA VAL A 284 -40.51 -113.19 48.39
C VAL A 284 -40.70 -111.68 48.52
N VAL A 285 -41.55 -111.28 49.55
CA VAL A 285 -41.80 -109.79 49.78
C VAL A 285 -40.53 -109.13 50.21
N ALA A 286 -39.69 -109.71 51.07
CA ALA A 286 -38.46 -109.14 51.52
C ALA A 286 -37.42 -108.95 50.32
N THR A 287 -37.41 -109.94 49.41
CA THR A 287 -36.56 -109.81 48.18
C THR A 287 -37.09 -108.75 47.27
N GLU A 288 -38.38 -108.62 47.09
CA GLU A 288 -39.01 -107.50 46.26
C GLU A 288 -38.70 -106.11 46.81
N VAL A 289 -38.91 -105.96 48.19
CA VAL A 289 -38.56 -104.67 48.85
C VAL A 289 -37.11 -104.35 48.79
N LYS A 290 -36.22 -105.39 48.86
CA LYS A 290 -34.75 -105.20 48.66
C LYS A 290 -34.43 -104.71 47.25
N GLU A 291 -35.03 -105.30 46.24
CA GLU A 291 -34.81 -104.92 44.86
C GLU A 291 -35.34 -103.51 44.55
N LEU A 292 -36.53 -103.15 45.06
CA LEU A 292 -37.10 -101.82 44.98
C LEU A 292 -36.25 -100.77 45.73
N ALA A 293 -35.68 -101.11 46.88
CA ALA A 293 -34.73 -100.23 47.59
C ALA A 293 -33.46 -99.96 46.80
N LYS A 294 -32.88 -100.97 46.12
CA LYS A 294 -31.74 -100.89 45.24
C LYS A 294 -32.06 -99.95 44.00
N GLN A 295 -33.20 -100.17 43.38
CA GLN A 295 -33.72 -99.36 42.29
C GLN A 295 -33.84 -97.89 42.66
N THR A 296 -34.47 -97.62 43.90
CA THR A 296 -34.63 -96.29 44.48
C THR A 296 -33.21 -95.65 44.68
N ALA A 297 -32.28 -96.41 45.28
CA ALA A 297 -30.90 -95.91 45.49
C ALA A 297 -30.23 -95.52 44.16
N ARG A 298 -30.31 -96.33 43.09
CA ARG A 298 -29.84 -96.00 41.79
C ARG A 298 -30.49 -94.77 41.17
N ALA A 299 -31.86 -94.67 41.28
CA ALA A 299 -32.57 -93.59 40.74
C ALA A 299 -32.20 -92.22 41.46
N THR A 300 -32.02 -92.28 42.81
CA THR A 300 -31.56 -91.09 43.58
C THR A 300 -30.15 -90.72 43.29
N GLU A 301 -29.21 -91.68 42.95
CA GLU A 301 -27.85 -91.33 42.49
C GLU A 301 -27.85 -90.68 41.14
N ASP A 302 -28.71 -91.09 40.21
CA ASP A 302 -28.91 -90.43 38.93
C ASP A 302 -29.48 -88.98 39.07
N ILE A 303 -30.44 -88.81 39.99
CA ILE A 303 -30.99 -87.47 40.32
C ILE A 303 -29.87 -86.59 40.93
N SER A 304 -29.07 -87.12 41.87
CA SER A 304 -27.94 -86.38 42.46
C SER A 304 -26.96 -85.89 41.41
N ARG A 305 -26.55 -86.69 40.42
CA ARG A 305 -25.69 -86.29 39.32
C ARG A 305 -26.33 -85.13 38.48
N LYS A 306 -27.63 -85.20 38.24
CA LYS A 306 -28.37 -84.13 37.55
C LYS A 306 -28.42 -82.82 38.35
N ILE A 307 -28.60 -82.94 39.67
CA ILE A 307 -28.60 -81.75 40.57
C ILE A 307 -27.22 -81.14 40.62
N ASP A 308 -26.14 -81.91 40.71
CA ASP A 308 -24.76 -81.42 40.68
C ASP A 308 -24.48 -80.69 39.34
N ALA A 309 -24.98 -81.17 38.20
CA ALA A 309 -24.85 -80.56 36.90
C ALA A 309 -25.65 -79.23 36.83
N ILE A 310 -26.86 -79.21 37.40
CA ILE A 310 -27.67 -77.96 37.49
C ILE A 310 -26.93 -76.94 38.36
N GLN A 311 -26.39 -77.29 39.50
CA GLN A 311 -25.64 -76.39 40.39
C GLN A 311 -24.38 -75.80 39.70
N ALA A 312 -23.64 -76.70 38.97
CA ALA A 312 -22.48 -76.21 38.18
C ALA A 312 -22.90 -75.24 37.06
N GLY A 313 -24.01 -75.52 36.35
CA GLY A 313 -24.58 -74.66 35.32
C GLY A 313 -25.03 -73.32 35.85
N THR A 314 -25.71 -73.32 37.03
CA THR A 314 -26.16 -72.06 37.69
C THR A 314 -24.96 -71.19 38.11
N ARG A 315 -23.88 -71.77 38.67
CA ARG A 315 -22.65 -71.02 38.98
C ARG A 315 -22.02 -70.38 37.71
N GLY A 316 -21.91 -71.15 36.65
CA GLY A 316 -21.42 -70.64 35.38
C GLY A 316 -22.29 -69.51 34.82
N ALA A 317 -23.62 -69.59 34.97
CA ALA A 317 -24.56 -68.54 34.55
C ALA A 317 -24.39 -67.27 35.39
N VAL A 318 -24.23 -67.37 36.71
CA VAL A 318 -23.95 -66.20 37.59
C VAL A 318 -22.66 -65.48 37.17
N GLU A 319 -21.57 -66.22 36.91
CA GLU A 319 -20.31 -65.64 36.47
C GLU A 319 -20.46 -64.95 35.11
N ALA A 320 -21.21 -65.55 34.18
CA ALA A 320 -21.47 -64.94 32.87
C ALA A 320 -22.28 -63.65 32.97
N ILE A 321 -23.31 -63.61 33.84
CA ILE A 321 -24.12 -62.43 34.06
C ILE A 321 -23.31 -61.31 34.75
N ALA A 322 -22.41 -61.65 35.67
CA ALA A 322 -21.51 -60.65 36.28
C ALA A 322 -20.63 -60.02 35.23
N LYS A 323 -20.02 -60.76 34.29
CA LYS A 323 -19.25 -60.23 33.17
C LYS A 323 -20.07 -59.34 32.23
N ILE A 324 -21.35 -59.68 32.00
CA ILE A 324 -22.27 -58.83 31.24
C ILE A 324 -22.48 -57.52 32.00
N GLY A 325 -22.63 -57.51 33.29
CA GLY A 325 -22.73 -56.33 34.14
C GLY A 325 -21.52 -55.40 34.00
N ASP A 326 -20.29 -55.96 34.00
CA ASP A 326 -19.03 -55.22 33.80
C ASP A 326 -18.98 -54.57 32.43
N VAL A 327 -19.38 -55.28 31.38
CA VAL A 327 -19.43 -54.72 29.99
C VAL A 327 -20.44 -53.56 29.91
N ILE A 328 -21.61 -53.69 30.57
CA ILE A 328 -22.62 -52.63 30.56
C ILE A 328 -22.10 -51.38 31.30
N ASN A 329 -21.39 -51.54 32.41
CA ASN A 329 -20.77 -50.44 33.13
C ASN A 329 -19.73 -49.72 32.23
N GLN A 330 -18.88 -50.45 31.48
CA GLN A 330 -17.97 -49.88 30.50
C GLN A 330 -18.72 -49.10 29.40
N ILE A 331 -19.89 -49.59 28.95
CA ILE A 331 -20.72 -48.88 27.99
C ILE A 331 -21.20 -47.55 28.59
N ASN A 332 -21.61 -47.51 29.85
CA ASN A 332 -22.02 -46.29 30.54
C ASN A 332 -20.86 -45.28 30.62
N ASP A 333 -19.65 -45.69 30.94
CA ASP A 333 -18.45 -44.82 30.97
C ASP A 333 -18.15 -44.25 29.61
N ILE A 334 -18.26 -45.07 28.55
CA ILE A 334 -18.12 -44.61 27.16
C ILE A 334 -19.18 -43.54 26.80
N GLN A 335 -20.45 -43.76 27.22
CA GLN A 335 -21.52 -42.79 26.95
C GLN A 335 -21.29 -41.43 27.66
N ASN A 336 -20.77 -41.43 28.88
CA ASN A 336 -20.36 -40.22 29.59
C ASN A 336 -19.23 -39.49 28.86
N THR A 337 -18.24 -40.23 28.31
CA THR A 337 -17.18 -39.68 27.54
C THR A 337 -17.69 -39.03 26.22
N ILE A 338 -18.64 -39.69 25.54
CA ILE A 338 -19.30 -39.14 24.33
C ILE A 338 -20.09 -37.90 24.68
N ALA A 339 -20.80 -37.86 25.78
CA ALA A 339 -21.56 -36.67 26.22
C ALA A 339 -20.64 -35.45 26.43
N SER A 340 -19.50 -35.65 27.10
CA SER A 340 -18.49 -34.57 27.26
C SER A 340 -17.89 -34.10 25.92
N ALA A 341 -17.60 -35.01 25.00
CA ALA A 341 -17.11 -34.68 23.67
C ALA A 341 -18.16 -33.89 22.87
N VAL A 342 -19.45 -34.25 22.98
CA VAL A 342 -20.56 -33.55 22.33
C VAL A 342 -20.72 -32.12 22.88
N GLU A 343 -20.58 -31.92 24.20
CA GLU A 343 -20.58 -30.58 24.78
C GLU A 343 -19.46 -29.71 24.22
N GLN A 344 -18.26 -30.25 24.15
CA GLN A 344 -17.11 -29.55 23.57
C GLN A 344 -17.31 -29.24 22.07
N GLN A 345 -17.81 -30.20 21.29
CA GLN A 345 -18.15 -29.98 19.89
C GLN A 345 -19.23 -28.90 19.72
N THR A 346 -20.23 -28.86 20.58
CA THR A 346 -21.28 -27.83 20.56
C THR A 346 -20.67 -26.44 20.78
N ALA A 347 -19.79 -26.28 21.76
CA ALA A 347 -19.11 -25.03 22.05
C ALA A 347 -18.25 -24.59 20.85
N THR A 348 -17.42 -25.51 20.30
CA THR A 348 -16.56 -25.23 19.14
C THR A 348 -17.37 -24.86 17.89
N THR A 349 -18.47 -25.56 17.62
CA THR A 349 -19.38 -25.26 16.49
C THR A 349 -20.00 -23.88 16.64
N GLY A 350 -20.35 -23.47 17.88
CA GLY A 350 -20.83 -22.14 18.19
C GLY A 350 -19.78 -21.05 17.95
N GLU A 351 -18.50 -21.31 18.25
CA GLU A 351 -17.39 -20.39 17.93
C GLU A 351 -17.16 -20.29 16.41
N ILE A 352 -17.17 -21.42 15.70
CA ILE A 352 -17.08 -21.43 14.23
C ILE A 352 -18.19 -20.59 13.62
N SER A 353 -19.45 -20.72 14.09
CA SER A 353 -20.57 -19.93 13.59
C SER A 353 -20.37 -18.42 13.79
N ARG A 354 -19.83 -18.00 14.93
CA ARG A 354 -19.50 -16.58 15.18
C ARG A 354 -18.40 -16.09 14.24
N ASN A 355 -17.32 -16.87 14.06
CA ASN A 355 -16.21 -16.52 13.18
C ASN A 355 -16.67 -16.41 11.72
N ILE A 356 -17.55 -17.29 11.27
CA ILE A 356 -18.18 -17.23 9.94
C ILE A 356 -18.96 -15.93 9.76
N SER A 357 -19.77 -15.53 10.74
CA SER A 357 -20.51 -14.26 10.69
C SER A 357 -19.59 -13.06 10.60
N GLN A 358 -18.48 -13.05 11.34
CA GLN A 358 -17.47 -11.99 11.26
C GLN A 358 -16.76 -11.98 9.90
N ALA A 359 -16.42 -13.15 9.35
CA ALA A 359 -15.81 -13.26 8.02
C ALA A 359 -16.76 -12.78 6.91
N ALA A 360 -18.06 -13.07 7.01
CA ALA A 360 -19.08 -12.56 6.09
C ALA A 360 -19.14 -11.02 6.11
N HIS A 361 -19.18 -10.44 7.32
CA HIS A 361 -19.20 -8.99 7.49
C HIS A 361 -17.93 -8.35 6.93
N GLY A 362 -16.75 -8.88 7.29
CA GLY A 362 -15.46 -8.38 6.77
C GLY A 362 -15.34 -8.47 5.24
N SER A 363 -15.85 -9.54 4.63
CA SER A 363 -15.86 -9.67 3.17
C SER A 363 -16.75 -8.62 2.50
N SER A 364 -17.90 -8.29 3.11
CA SER A 364 -18.79 -7.23 2.63
C SER A 364 -18.15 -5.85 2.75
N GLU A 365 -17.46 -5.55 3.85
CA GLU A 365 -16.73 -4.30 4.03
C GLU A 365 -15.58 -4.16 3.01
N ILE A 366 -14.85 -5.26 2.75
CA ILE A 366 -13.81 -5.28 1.71
C ILE A 366 -14.41 -4.92 0.36
N ALA A 367 -15.54 -5.51 -0.04
CA ALA A 367 -16.20 -5.22 -1.31
C ALA A 367 -16.62 -3.74 -1.43
N LEU A 368 -17.13 -3.14 -0.36
CA LEU A 368 -17.48 -1.72 -0.31
C LEU A 368 -16.24 -0.82 -0.46
N ASN A 369 -15.17 -1.11 0.28
CA ASN A 369 -13.93 -0.36 0.22
C ASN A 369 -13.28 -0.42 -1.17
N ILE A 370 -13.29 -1.59 -1.80
CA ILE A 370 -12.78 -1.79 -3.17
C ILE A 370 -13.57 -0.96 -4.18
N THR A 371 -14.89 -0.85 -4.01
CA THR A 371 -15.72 0.04 -4.84
C THR A 371 -15.27 1.49 -4.73
N GLY A 372 -14.96 1.95 -3.49
CA GLY A 372 -14.38 3.27 -3.24
C GLY A 372 -13.01 3.47 -3.93
N VAL A 373 -12.14 2.47 -3.88
CA VAL A 373 -10.84 2.50 -4.58
C VAL A 373 -11.01 2.61 -6.09
N ALA A 374 -11.93 1.84 -6.68
CA ALA A 374 -12.22 1.91 -8.10
C ALA A 374 -12.75 3.29 -8.52
N GLN A 375 -13.58 3.91 -7.68
CA GLN A 375 -14.10 5.25 -7.93
C GLN A 375 -13.00 6.33 -7.80
N ALA A 376 -12.12 6.22 -6.81
CA ALA A 376 -10.96 7.12 -6.65
C ALA A 376 -10.00 7.01 -7.84
N ALA A 377 -9.75 5.80 -8.34
CA ALA A 377 -8.95 5.57 -9.54
C ALA A 377 -9.55 6.26 -10.77
N ARG A 378 -10.87 6.18 -10.99
CA ARG A 378 -11.54 6.92 -12.07
C ARG A 378 -11.39 8.43 -11.92
N GLY A 379 -11.57 8.97 -10.72
CA GLY A 379 -11.35 10.39 -10.45
C GLY A 379 -9.89 10.82 -10.71
N THR A 380 -8.92 9.94 -10.45
CA THR A 380 -7.52 10.18 -10.79
C THR A 380 -7.30 10.24 -12.31
N THR A 381 -7.95 9.36 -13.09
CA THR A 381 -7.88 9.39 -14.56
C THR A 381 -8.47 10.68 -15.12
N GLU A 382 -9.60 11.15 -14.58
CA GLU A 382 -10.22 12.42 -14.97
C GLU A 382 -9.29 13.61 -14.64
N GLY A 383 -8.75 13.67 -13.42
CA GLY A 383 -7.80 14.72 -13.00
C GLY A 383 -6.51 14.71 -13.82
N ALA A 384 -6.00 13.55 -14.20
CA ALA A 384 -4.86 13.42 -15.12
C ALA A 384 -5.18 14.00 -16.51
N SER A 385 -6.38 13.75 -17.03
CA SER A 385 -6.83 14.31 -18.29
C SER A 385 -6.95 15.84 -18.26
N GLU A 386 -7.47 16.40 -17.17
CA GLU A 386 -7.54 17.86 -16.98
C GLU A 386 -6.14 18.47 -16.85
N THR A 387 -5.23 17.81 -16.14
CA THR A 387 -3.83 18.26 -16.01
C THR A 387 -3.13 18.26 -17.36
N MET A 388 -3.34 17.25 -18.21
CA MET A 388 -2.80 17.21 -19.58
C MET A 388 -3.30 18.39 -20.41
N ARG A 389 -4.57 18.73 -20.35
CA ARG A 389 -5.13 19.90 -21.06
C ARG A 389 -4.50 21.21 -20.58
N ALA A 390 -4.39 21.38 -19.26
CA ALA A 390 -3.75 22.57 -18.69
C ALA A 390 -2.28 22.66 -19.09
N ALA A 391 -1.55 21.55 -19.14
CA ALA A 391 -0.16 21.49 -19.60
C ALA A 391 -0.03 21.86 -21.08
N ASP A 392 -0.93 21.42 -21.94
CA ASP A 392 -0.97 21.79 -23.37
C ASP A 392 -1.21 23.30 -23.54
N ASP A 393 -2.17 23.87 -22.79
CA ASP A 393 -2.42 25.31 -22.79
C ASP A 393 -1.21 26.12 -22.33
N LEU A 394 -0.52 25.67 -21.26
CA LEU A 394 0.73 26.31 -20.80
C LEU A 394 1.85 26.22 -21.84
N SER A 395 1.98 25.09 -22.52
CA SER A 395 2.96 24.92 -23.61
C SER A 395 2.69 25.88 -24.76
N ARG A 396 1.40 26.01 -25.15
CA ARG A 396 0.99 26.96 -26.19
C ARG A 396 1.28 28.40 -25.80
N MET A 397 0.93 28.83 -24.56
CA MET A 397 1.24 30.18 -24.07
C MET A 397 2.75 30.45 -24.03
N ALA A 398 3.56 29.45 -23.66
CA ALA A 398 5.02 29.57 -23.67
C ALA A 398 5.58 29.77 -25.08
N LEU A 399 5.05 29.07 -26.07
CA LEU A 399 5.42 29.24 -27.48
C LEU A 399 4.99 30.62 -28.01
N GLU A 400 3.82 31.10 -27.66
CA GLU A 400 3.35 32.43 -28.00
C GLU A 400 4.26 33.53 -27.42
N LEU A 401 4.66 33.40 -26.14
CA LEU A 401 5.62 34.29 -25.50
C LEU A 401 6.97 34.26 -26.21
N GLN A 402 7.49 33.09 -26.60
CA GLN A 402 8.72 32.97 -27.38
C GLN A 402 8.61 33.67 -28.72
N ALA A 403 7.48 33.53 -29.41
CA ALA A 403 7.23 34.19 -30.69
C ALA A 403 7.18 35.72 -30.55
N LEU A 404 6.52 36.25 -29.52
CA LEU A 404 6.48 37.68 -29.23
C LEU A 404 7.87 38.25 -28.92
N VAL A 405 8.61 37.57 -28.04
CA VAL A 405 10.00 37.96 -27.68
C VAL A 405 10.93 37.89 -28.89
N GLY A 406 10.72 36.89 -29.76
CA GLY A 406 11.51 36.76 -31.02
C GLY A 406 11.36 37.97 -31.99
N GLN A 407 10.23 38.70 -31.91
CA GLN A 407 10.06 39.91 -32.71
C GLN A 407 10.90 41.09 -32.21
N PHE A 408 11.27 41.12 -30.93
CA PHE A 408 12.12 42.14 -30.32
C PHE A 408 13.62 41.85 -30.46
N LYS A 409 14.02 40.66 -30.90
CA LYS A 409 15.42 40.31 -31.17
C LYS A 409 15.90 40.71 -32.58
N LYS A 410 14.98 41.11 -33.46
CA LYS A 410 15.29 41.64 -34.78
C LYS A 410 15.43 43.16 -34.72
#